data_dd08bfd1dc002cf5b3234e4491fdaa3a
#
_entry.id   dd08bfd1dc002cf5b3234e4491fdaa3a
#
_cell.length_a   1.000
_cell.length_b   1.000
_cell.length_c   1.000
_cell.angle_alpha   90.00
_cell.angle_beta   90.00
_cell.angle_gamma   90.00
#
_symmetry.space_group_name_H-M   'P 1'
#
loop_
_entity.id
_entity.type
_entity.pdbx_description
1 polymer ?
#
loop_
_entity_poly.entity_id
_entity_poly.type
_entity_poly.pdbx_seq_one_letter_code
_entity_poly.pdbx_strand_id
1 'polypeptide(L)'
;MNGEATMNMRWAKRVDRFLDIGQAKEQGFQIVQLPVAEIMRLDDRAFRDVKIDLLESGLSFEVFESPLPEGVNTTERGFNIYAWIEYLKKAIGRISELGCKTLVWGDGQARILPEEGEATVLKENFNQFLFMVAEIAEKKDIVFCLEPLGPKKTNFLNSLEEVASVLGSVGKKNLAITIASSDIVETNIRIEDFVHYRDLIAHAYLDSLEEVAGSSRREAASQQALSMPNDILFLSILKKISYDGVITLPNYADCETLISYKEAWNKL
;
A
#
# COMPACT_ATOMS: atom_id res chain seq x y z
N MET A 1 21.29 -12.18 -30.03
CA MET A 1 21.39 -12.30 -28.58
C MET A 1 20.77 -11.02 -28.02
N ASN A 2 19.46 -11.04 -27.78
CA ASN A 2 18.76 -9.93 -27.17
C ASN A 2 18.99 -10.05 -25.64
N GLY A 3 19.81 -9.15 -25.10
CA GLY A 3 19.94 -9.01 -23.66
C GLY A 3 18.61 -8.50 -23.11
N GLU A 4 17.75 -9.39 -22.63
CA GLU A 4 16.68 -9.02 -21.73
C GLU A 4 17.37 -8.39 -20.50
N ALA A 5 17.21 -7.08 -20.37
CA ALA A 5 17.58 -6.41 -19.13
C ALA A 5 16.72 -7.07 -18.03
N THR A 6 17.34 -7.89 -17.20
CA THR A 6 16.70 -8.41 -16.00
C THR A 6 16.26 -7.21 -15.19
N MET A 7 14.97 -6.89 -15.24
CA MET A 7 14.37 -5.84 -14.43
C MET A 7 14.60 -6.21 -12.97
N ASN A 8 15.48 -5.45 -12.31
CA ASN A 8 15.82 -5.70 -10.92
C ASN A 8 14.63 -5.22 -10.08
N MET A 9 13.78 -6.16 -9.63
CA MET A 9 12.59 -5.87 -8.84
C MET A 9 12.97 -5.07 -7.59
N ARG A 10 12.17 -4.05 -7.27
CA ARG A 10 12.37 -3.18 -6.12
C ARG A 10 11.59 -3.69 -4.91
N TRP A 11 12.31 -3.94 -3.83
CA TRP A 11 11.78 -4.54 -2.62
C TRP A 11 11.79 -3.53 -1.47
N ALA A 12 10.63 -3.30 -0.88
CA ALA A 12 10.46 -2.46 0.30
C ALA A 12 10.14 -3.32 1.53
N LYS A 13 10.43 -2.77 2.70
CA LYS A 13 9.96 -3.28 3.99
C LYS A 13 8.97 -2.29 4.60
N ARG A 14 7.81 -2.80 5.03
CA ARG A 14 6.90 -2.05 5.89
C ARG A 14 7.54 -1.86 7.26
N VAL A 15 7.47 -0.67 7.79
CA VAL A 15 8.00 -0.29 9.10
C VAL A 15 6.97 0.56 9.82
N ASP A 16 6.58 0.15 11.02
CA ASP A 16 5.51 0.83 11.76
C ASP A 16 5.99 2.09 12.49
N ARG A 17 7.28 2.16 12.83
CA ARG A 17 7.86 3.26 13.61
C ARG A 17 9.25 3.62 13.13
N PHE A 18 9.64 4.87 13.32
CA PHE A 18 11.00 5.35 12.99
C PHE A 18 12.13 4.52 13.62
N LEU A 19 11.91 4.00 14.82
CA LEU A 19 12.92 3.20 15.53
C LEU A 19 13.29 1.90 14.80
N ASP A 20 12.42 1.38 13.96
CA ASP A 20 12.60 0.11 13.26
C ASP A 20 13.31 0.27 11.89
N ILE A 21 13.55 1.51 11.44
CA ILE A 21 14.18 1.82 10.14
C ILE A 21 15.63 1.30 10.08
N GLY A 22 16.39 1.44 11.16
CA GLY A 22 17.76 0.92 11.24
C GLY A 22 17.82 -0.58 11.01
N GLN A 23 16.87 -1.32 11.58
CA GLN A 23 16.75 -2.77 11.38
C GLN A 23 16.45 -3.13 9.93
N ALA A 24 15.59 -2.38 9.24
CA ALA A 24 15.30 -2.62 7.82
C ALA A 24 16.58 -2.51 6.96
N LYS A 25 17.42 -1.51 7.26
CA LYS A 25 18.71 -1.34 6.59
C LYS A 25 19.67 -2.50 6.85
N GLU A 26 19.81 -2.93 8.12
CA GLU A 26 20.64 -4.07 8.51
C GLU A 26 20.19 -5.38 7.84
N GLN A 27 18.90 -5.52 7.58
CA GLN A 27 18.30 -6.66 6.87
C GLN A 27 18.44 -6.58 5.34
N GLY A 28 19.10 -5.56 4.81
CA GLY A 28 19.43 -5.43 3.39
C GLY A 28 18.33 -4.83 2.51
N PHE A 29 17.29 -4.22 3.13
CA PHE A 29 16.31 -3.44 2.40
C PHE A 29 16.88 -2.08 2.00
N GLN A 30 16.49 -1.60 0.83
CA GLN A 30 16.87 -0.28 0.32
C GLN A 30 15.70 0.69 0.33
N ILE A 31 14.48 0.18 0.34
CA ILE A 31 13.24 0.96 0.35
C ILE A 31 12.47 0.62 1.62
N VAL A 32 11.92 1.64 2.25
CA VAL A 32 11.08 1.51 3.44
C VAL A 32 9.72 2.14 3.16
N GLN A 33 8.66 1.44 3.57
CA GLN A 33 7.30 1.95 3.60
C GLN A 33 6.96 2.36 5.04
N LEU A 34 6.44 3.57 5.20
CA LEU A 34 6.06 4.16 6.50
C LEU A 34 4.60 4.58 6.54
N PRO A 35 3.92 4.49 7.69
CA PRO A 35 2.62 5.12 7.86
C PRO A 35 2.73 6.65 7.92
N VAL A 36 1.81 7.34 7.24
CA VAL A 36 1.72 8.81 7.29
C VAL A 36 1.56 9.31 8.73
N ALA A 37 0.89 8.53 9.58
CA ALA A 37 0.69 8.87 10.99
C ALA A 37 2.00 9.11 11.75
N GLU A 38 3.08 8.34 11.47
CA GLU A 38 4.38 8.57 12.09
C GLU A 38 4.95 9.95 11.75
N ILE A 39 4.81 10.37 10.50
CA ILE A 39 5.23 11.69 10.04
C ILE A 39 4.38 12.80 10.64
N MET A 40 3.08 12.57 10.80
CA MET A 40 2.14 13.58 11.28
C MET A 40 2.12 13.75 12.80
N ARG A 41 2.67 12.80 13.56
CA ARG A 41 2.87 12.95 15.02
C ARG A 41 3.94 13.98 15.36
N LEU A 42 4.83 14.30 14.44
CA LEU A 42 5.90 15.27 14.63
C LEU A 42 5.37 16.70 14.49
N ASP A 43 5.80 17.60 15.37
CA ASP A 43 5.67 19.03 15.11
C ASP A 43 6.60 19.47 13.96
N ASP A 44 6.52 20.73 13.54
CA ASP A 44 7.28 21.19 12.38
C ASP A 44 8.80 21.25 12.64
N ARG A 45 9.24 21.39 13.89
CA ARG A 45 10.66 21.37 14.26
C ARG A 45 11.17 19.93 14.25
N ALA A 46 10.49 19.04 14.96
CA ALA A 46 10.85 17.63 15.02
C ALA A 46 10.83 16.98 13.62
N PHE A 47 9.88 17.38 12.76
CA PHE A 47 9.85 16.90 11.37
C PHE A 47 11.11 17.32 10.60
N ARG A 48 11.57 18.56 10.75
CA ARG A 48 12.81 19.01 10.07
C ARG A 48 14.03 18.21 10.51
N ASP A 49 14.14 17.94 11.82
CA ASP A 49 15.26 17.20 12.38
C ASP A 49 15.23 15.73 11.89
N VAL A 50 14.10 15.04 12.03
CA VAL A 50 13.91 13.65 11.56
C VAL A 50 14.07 13.52 10.04
N LYS A 51 13.62 14.50 9.26
CA LYS A 51 13.80 14.49 7.80
C LYS A 51 15.27 14.41 7.42
N ILE A 52 16.16 15.16 8.09
CA ILE A 52 17.60 15.11 7.84
C ILE A 52 18.11 13.70 8.08
N ASP A 53 17.81 13.11 9.25
CA ASP A 53 18.25 11.76 9.62
C ASP A 53 17.77 10.71 8.63
N LEU A 54 16.51 10.81 8.18
CA LEU A 54 15.93 9.90 7.20
C LEU A 54 16.64 9.99 5.84
N LEU A 55 16.86 11.20 5.33
CA LEU A 55 17.53 11.41 4.05
C LEU A 55 19.01 11.00 4.08
N GLU A 56 19.68 11.14 5.22
CA GLU A 56 21.06 10.69 5.43
C GLU A 56 21.19 9.19 5.71
N SER A 57 20.08 8.50 6.01
CA SER A 57 20.08 7.04 6.28
C SER A 57 20.59 6.19 5.12
N GLY A 58 20.53 6.71 3.89
CA GLY A 58 20.82 5.97 2.66
C GLY A 58 19.69 5.02 2.23
N LEU A 59 18.52 5.09 2.87
CA LEU A 59 17.31 4.40 2.48
C LEU A 59 16.40 5.29 1.62
N SER A 60 15.56 4.69 0.81
CA SER A 60 14.54 5.38 0.03
C SER A 60 13.17 5.25 0.71
N PHE A 61 12.42 6.35 0.78
CA PHE A 61 11.09 6.46 1.36
C PHE A 61 10.07 6.75 0.28
N GLU A 62 9.96 5.85 -0.70
CA GLU A 62 9.09 6.02 -1.87
C GLU A 62 7.63 5.63 -1.60
N VAL A 63 7.36 4.81 -0.59
CA VAL A 63 6.03 4.30 -0.31
C VAL A 63 5.59 4.74 1.08
N PHE A 64 4.39 5.32 1.15
CA PHE A 64 3.71 5.64 2.41
C PHE A 64 2.31 5.04 2.42
N GLU A 65 1.76 4.84 3.60
CA GLU A 65 0.43 4.26 3.77
C GLU A 65 -0.47 5.10 4.67
N SER A 66 -1.78 4.91 4.51
CA SER A 66 -2.84 5.48 5.35
C SER A 66 -2.82 7.02 5.39
N PRO A 67 -3.44 7.68 4.40
CA PRO A 67 -3.43 9.13 4.28
C PRO A 67 -4.16 9.86 5.43
N LEU A 68 -5.05 9.16 6.14
CA LEU A 68 -5.86 9.67 7.24
C LEU A 68 -5.45 9.03 8.57
N PRO A 69 -5.72 9.68 9.69
CA PRO A 69 -5.60 9.07 11.01
C PRO A 69 -6.51 7.86 11.17
N GLU A 70 -6.10 6.94 12.04
CA GLU A 70 -6.91 5.81 12.45
C GLU A 70 -8.28 6.26 13.00
N GLY A 71 -9.33 5.51 12.68
CA GLY A 71 -10.70 5.77 13.14
C GLY A 71 -11.47 6.78 12.30
N VAL A 72 -10.89 7.38 11.26
CA VAL A 72 -11.63 8.26 10.34
C VAL A 72 -12.34 7.42 9.29
N ASN A 73 -13.66 7.42 9.28
CA ASN A 73 -14.47 6.77 8.25
C ASN A 73 -14.99 7.80 7.23
N THR A 74 -14.55 7.67 5.98
CA THR A 74 -14.90 8.59 4.89
C THR A 74 -16.29 8.34 4.30
N THR A 75 -16.92 7.24 4.66
CA THR A 75 -18.28 6.87 4.25
C THR A 75 -19.31 6.98 5.40
N GLU A 76 -18.94 7.58 6.52
CA GLU A 76 -19.88 7.84 7.58
C GLU A 76 -20.79 9.05 7.28
N ARG A 77 -21.97 9.07 7.91
CA ARG A 77 -22.85 10.24 7.84
C ARG A 77 -22.18 11.45 8.48
N GLY A 78 -22.14 12.55 7.75
CA GLY A 78 -21.56 13.81 8.24
C GLY A 78 -20.06 13.91 8.05
N PHE A 79 -19.39 12.93 7.40
CA PHE A 79 -18.01 13.10 6.99
C PHE A 79 -17.87 14.37 6.14
N ASN A 80 -16.99 15.26 6.59
CA ASN A 80 -16.75 16.55 5.95
C ASN A 80 -15.32 16.60 5.41
N ILE A 81 -15.16 16.41 4.13
CA ILE A 81 -13.86 16.42 3.45
C ILE A 81 -13.10 17.73 3.68
N TYR A 82 -13.81 18.87 3.77
CA TYR A 82 -13.15 20.17 3.93
C TYR A 82 -12.43 20.30 5.28
N ALA A 83 -12.86 19.55 6.30
CA ALA A 83 -12.17 19.49 7.59
C ALA A 83 -10.79 18.81 7.47
N TRP A 84 -10.57 18.00 6.44
CA TRP A 84 -9.35 17.22 6.25
C TRP A 84 -8.37 17.82 5.23
N ILE A 85 -8.77 18.83 4.47
CA ILE A 85 -7.94 19.39 3.39
C ILE A 85 -6.58 19.88 3.91
N GLU A 86 -6.54 20.63 4.98
CA GLU A 86 -5.29 21.17 5.52
C GLU A 86 -4.40 20.06 6.10
N TYR A 87 -5.00 19.07 6.75
CA TYR A 87 -4.28 17.88 7.19
C TYR A 87 -3.65 17.14 6.01
N LEU A 88 -4.42 16.85 4.96
CA LEU A 88 -3.94 16.15 3.77
C LEU A 88 -2.85 16.93 3.03
N LYS A 89 -3.00 18.24 2.89
CA LYS A 89 -1.95 19.09 2.31
C LYS A 89 -0.64 19.00 3.10
N LYS A 90 -0.73 19.07 4.43
CA LYS A 90 0.44 18.94 5.31
C LYS A 90 1.05 17.55 5.24
N ALA A 91 0.23 16.51 5.30
CA ALA A 91 0.66 15.11 5.25
C ALA A 91 1.36 14.80 3.92
N ILE A 92 0.69 15.05 2.79
CA ILE A 92 1.23 14.81 1.45
C ILE A 92 2.45 15.71 1.17
N GLY A 93 2.44 16.94 1.67
CA GLY A 93 3.59 17.84 1.63
C GLY A 93 4.82 17.22 2.31
N ARG A 94 4.67 16.76 3.56
CA ARG A 94 5.77 16.16 4.33
C ARG A 94 6.31 14.88 3.72
N ILE A 95 5.43 13.95 3.29
CA ILE A 95 5.91 12.71 2.67
C ILE A 95 6.57 12.97 1.31
N SER A 96 6.12 13.99 0.56
CA SER A 96 6.78 14.38 -0.68
C SER A 96 8.20 14.87 -0.46
N GLU A 97 8.47 15.57 0.66
CA GLU A 97 9.81 16.03 1.04
C GLU A 97 10.75 14.88 1.41
N LEU A 98 10.22 13.70 1.73
CA LEU A 98 10.96 12.46 1.99
C LEU A 98 11.17 11.60 0.74
N GLY A 99 10.58 11.99 -0.40
CA GLY A 99 10.74 11.27 -1.66
C GLY A 99 9.59 10.33 -2.01
N CYS A 100 8.43 10.44 -1.34
CA CYS A 100 7.25 9.63 -1.64
C CYS A 100 6.89 9.68 -3.13
N LYS A 101 6.64 8.51 -3.71
CA LYS A 101 6.12 8.32 -5.07
C LYS A 101 4.76 7.64 -5.06
N THR A 102 4.51 6.82 -4.05
CA THR A 102 3.30 6.01 -3.94
C THR A 102 2.72 6.15 -2.53
N LEU A 103 1.47 6.57 -2.44
CA LEU A 103 0.69 6.61 -1.21
C LEU A 103 -0.40 5.56 -1.31
N VAL A 104 -0.35 4.52 -0.48
CA VAL A 104 -1.29 3.40 -0.49
C VAL A 104 -2.36 3.54 0.59
N TRP A 105 -3.56 3.07 0.30
CA TRP A 105 -4.67 3.09 1.25
C TRP A 105 -5.46 1.79 1.24
N GLY A 106 -5.15 0.93 2.22
CA GLY A 106 -5.76 -0.36 2.49
C GLY A 106 -6.54 -0.40 3.79
N ASP A 107 -7.05 0.73 4.30
CA ASP A 107 -7.84 0.78 5.53
C ASP A 107 -9.32 0.48 5.24
N GLY A 108 -9.76 -0.72 5.62
CA GLY A 108 -11.16 -1.15 5.46
C GLY A 108 -12.11 -0.38 6.38
N GLN A 109 -11.68 -0.05 7.59
CA GLN A 109 -12.53 0.66 8.56
C GLN A 109 -12.84 2.09 8.09
N ALA A 110 -11.93 2.69 7.35
CA ALA A 110 -12.10 4.04 6.80
C ALA A 110 -13.17 4.16 5.71
N ARG A 111 -13.75 3.03 5.26
CA ARG A 111 -14.72 3.00 4.13
C ARG A 111 -15.86 2.01 4.31
N ILE A 112 -16.24 1.69 5.55
CA ILE A 112 -17.41 0.86 5.82
C ILE A 112 -18.68 1.66 5.56
N LEU A 113 -19.51 1.15 4.64
CA LEU A 113 -20.83 1.69 4.38
C LEU A 113 -21.80 1.23 5.48
N PRO A 114 -22.70 2.10 5.99
CA PRO A 114 -23.74 1.70 6.92
C PRO A 114 -24.72 0.72 6.25
N GLU A 115 -25.30 -0.17 7.04
CA GLU A 115 -26.26 -1.18 6.55
C GLU A 115 -27.54 -0.55 6.02
N GLU A 116 -27.98 0.55 6.61
CA GLU A 116 -29.19 1.27 6.22
C GLU A 116 -28.88 2.69 5.76
N GLY A 117 -29.52 3.13 4.69
CA GLY A 117 -29.53 4.53 4.28
C GLY A 117 -28.93 4.82 2.92
N GLU A 118 -28.32 5.97 2.78
CA GLU A 118 -27.98 6.63 1.53
C GLU A 118 -26.64 6.13 0.94
N ALA A 119 -26.46 4.81 0.76
CA ALA A 119 -25.21 4.23 0.26
C ALA A 119 -24.68 4.93 -1.03
N THR A 120 -25.59 5.36 -1.92
CA THR A 120 -25.23 6.10 -3.13
C THR A 120 -24.59 7.46 -2.82
N VAL A 121 -25.18 8.21 -1.86
CA VAL A 121 -24.64 9.52 -1.45
C VAL A 121 -23.27 9.34 -0.77
N LEU A 122 -23.13 8.32 0.07
CA LEU A 122 -21.87 8.07 0.78
C LEU A 122 -20.76 7.62 -0.17
N LYS A 123 -21.09 6.83 -1.20
CA LYS A 123 -20.15 6.48 -2.29
C LYS A 123 -19.74 7.72 -3.09
N GLU A 124 -20.66 8.64 -3.33
CA GLU A 124 -20.35 9.89 -4.02
C GLU A 124 -19.44 10.78 -3.16
N ASN A 125 -19.68 10.87 -1.86
CA ASN A 125 -18.79 11.58 -0.92
C ASN A 125 -17.39 10.96 -0.91
N PHE A 126 -17.30 9.63 -0.96
CA PHE A 126 -16.03 8.93 -1.09
C PHE A 126 -15.31 9.27 -2.40
N ASN A 127 -16.01 9.32 -3.53
CA ASN A 127 -15.44 9.73 -4.82
C ASN A 127 -14.92 11.17 -4.77
N GLN A 128 -15.65 12.08 -4.13
CA GLN A 128 -15.20 13.45 -3.92
C GLN A 128 -13.95 13.51 -3.03
N PHE A 129 -13.89 12.69 -1.98
CA PHE A 129 -12.69 12.57 -1.15
C PHE A 129 -11.49 12.09 -1.98
N LEU A 130 -11.65 11.03 -2.78
CA LEU A 130 -10.60 10.53 -3.66
C LEU A 130 -10.12 11.58 -4.66
N PHE A 131 -11.05 12.31 -5.26
CA PHE A 131 -10.71 13.41 -6.18
C PHE A 131 -9.83 14.45 -5.48
N MET A 132 -10.19 14.87 -4.26
CA MET A 132 -9.45 15.87 -3.50
C MET A 132 -8.05 15.39 -3.08
N VAL A 133 -7.92 14.13 -2.63
CA VAL A 133 -6.62 13.54 -2.31
C VAL A 133 -5.75 13.46 -3.56
N ALA A 134 -6.31 12.98 -4.67
CA ALA A 134 -5.61 12.87 -5.94
C ALA A 134 -5.12 14.25 -6.44
N GLU A 135 -5.94 15.30 -6.35
CA GLU A 135 -5.56 16.68 -6.68
C GLU A 135 -4.37 17.19 -5.86
N ILE A 136 -4.33 16.87 -4.56
CA ILE A 136 -3.22 17.27 -3.68
C ILE A 136 -1.97 16.46 -4.02
N ALA A 137 -2.10 15.15 -4.22
CA ALA A 137 -1.02 14.22 -4.52
C ALA A 137 -0.40 14.48 -5.91
N GLU A 138 -1.22 14.81 -6.91
CA GLU A 138 -0.78 15.10 -8.29
C GLU A 138 0.22 16.27 -8.34
N LYS A 139 0.01 17.30 -7.51
CA LYS A 139 0.94 18.46 -7.40
C LYS A 139 2.31 18.09 -6.83
N LYS A 140 2.46 16.87 -6.34
CA LYS A 140 3.67 16.32 -5.74
C LYS A 140 4.22 15.11 -6.49
N ASP A 141 3.67 14.83 -7.67
CA ASP A 141 4.02 13.65 -8.49
C ASP A 141 3.87 12.33 -7.71
N ILE A 142 2.83 12.24 -6.86
CA ILE A 142 2.51 11.06 -6.05
C ILE A 142 1.32 10.34 -6.67
N VAL A 143 1.47 9.03 -6.87
CA VAL A 143 0.40 8.11 -7.23
C VAL A 143 -0.32 7.68 -5.96
N PHE A 144 -1.65 7.79 -5.94
CA PHE A 144 -2.48 7.35 -4.83
C PHE A 144 -3.15 6.03 -5.18
N CYS A 145 -2.82 4.99 -4.43
CA CYS A 145 -3.26 3.62 -4.67
C CYS A 145 -4.35 3.20 -3.69
N LEU A 146 -5.46 2.67 -4.21
CA LEU A 146 -6.49 1.99 -3.42
C LEU A 146 -6.28 0.48 -3.46
N GLU A 147 -6.50 -0.16 -2.32
CA GLU A 147 -6.47 -1.61 -2.18
C GLU A 147 -7.89 -2.17 -2.18
N PRO A 148 -8.23 -3.17 -3.03
CA PRO A 148 -9.42 -3.98 -2.83
C PRO A 148 -9.22 -4.81 -1.57
N LEU A 149 -10.22 -4.88 -0.69
CA LEU A 149 -10.13 -5.62 0.57
C LEU A 149 -11.23 -6.67 0.66
N GLY A 150 -10.89 -7.81 1.23
CA GLY A 150 -11.86 -8.89 1.45
C GLY A 150 -13.09 -8.44 2.27
N PRO A 151 -14.23 -9.13 2.11
CA PRO A 151 -15.51 -8.74 2.73
C PRO A 151 -15.51 -8.84 4.26
N LYS A 152 -14.50 -9.47 4.85
CA LYS A 152 -14.27 -9.45 6.30
C LYS A 152 -13.72 -8.12 6.81
N LYS A 153 -13.01 -7.37 5.96
CA LYS A 153 -12.34 -6.10 6.31
C LYS A 153 -13.23 -4.89 6.03
N THR A 154 -14.06 -4.97 4.99
CA THR A 154 -14.97 -3.88 4.57
C THR A 154 -16.11 -4.44 3.72
N ASN A 155 -17.19 -3.68 3.60
CA ASN A 155 -18.32 -3.98 2.71
C ASN A 155 -18.34 -3.10 1.45
N PHE A 156 -17.20 -2.46 1.13
CA PHE A 156 -17.08 -1.57 -0.02
C PHE A 156 -15.69 -1.67 -0.66
N LEU A 157 -15.64 -1.78 -1.99
CA LEU A 157 -14.42 -1.97 -2.80
C LEU A 157 -13.76 -3.33 -2.49
N ASN A 158 -14.50 -4.40 -2.72
CA ASN A 158 -14.08 -5.77 -2.42
C ASN A 158 -13.46 -6.48 -3.64
N SER A 159 -13.40 -5.86 -4.81
CA SER A 159 -12.82 -6.44 -6.02
C SER A 159 -12.02 -5.43 -6.83
N LEU A 160 -11.15 -5.92 -7.72
CA LEU A 160 -10.42 -5.08 -8.69
C LEU A 160 -11.39 -4.30 -9.58
N GLU A 161 -12.50 -4.91 -9.99
CA GLU A 161 -13.52 -4.27 -10.82
C GLU A 161 -14.18 -3.08 -10.10
N GLU A 162 -14.56 -3.25 -8.83
CA GLU A 162 -15.15 -2.18 -8.02
C GLU A 162 -14.17 -1.01 -7.85
N VAL A 163 -12.90 -1.30 -7.52
CA VAL A 163 -11.88 -0.25 -7.39
C VAL A 163 -11.66 0.43 -8.75
N ALA A 164 -11.46 -0.31 -9.83
CA ALA A 164 -11.26 0.25 -11.16
C ALA A 164 -12.43 1.13 -11.62
N SER A 165 -13.67 0.72 -11.31
CA SER A 165 -14.89 1.49 -11.60
C SER A 165 -14.89 2.85 -10.87
N VAL A 166 -14.51 2.85 -9.59
CA VAL A 166 -14.40 4.08 -8.79
C VAL A 166 -13.29 4.97 -9.34
N LEU A 167 -12.09 4.42 -9.62
CA LEU A 167 -11.00 5.20 -10.21
C LEU A 167 -11.40 5.84 -11.54
N GLY A 168 -12.10 5.08 -12.39
CA GLY A 168 -12.63 5.56 -13.66
C GLY A 168 -13.66 6.69 -13.49
N SER A 169 -14.54 6.59 -12.50
CA SER A 169 -15.55 7.63 -12.22
C SER A 169 -14.93 8.92 -11.66
N VAL A 170 -13.88 8.82 -10.85
CA VAL A 170 -13.11 9.97 -10.34
C VAL A 170 -12.27 10.63 -11.45
N GLY A 171 -11.75 9.84 -12.39
CA GLY A 171 -11.10 10.33 -13.61
C GLY A 171 -9.74 11.00 -13.41
N LYS A 172 -9.02 10.73 -12.32
CA LYS A 172 -7.68 11.26 -12.06
C LYS A 172 -6.62 10.25 -12.48
N LYS A 173 -5.59 10.70 -13.23
CA LYS A 173 -4.55 9.85 -13.79
C LYS A 173 -3.55 9.31 -12.77
N ASN A 174 -3.44 9.96 -11.63
CA ASN A 174 -2.57 9.54 -10.53
C ASN A 174 -3.28 8.67 -9.50
N LEU A 175 -4.47 8.14 -9.83
CA LEU A 175 -5.13 7.10 -9.07
C LEU A 175 -4.76 5.73 -9.65
N ALA A 176 -4.44 4.78 -8.78
CA ALA A 176 -4.02 3.44 -9.14
C ALA A 176 -4.52 2.40 -8.13
N ILE A 177 -4.15 1.16 -8.33
CA ILE A 177 -4.51 0.02 -7.49
C ILE A 177 -3.26 -0.50 -6.79
N THR A 178 -3.38 -0.80 -5.51
CA THR A 178 -2.45 -1.70 -4.82
C THR A 178 -3.08 -3.08 -4.72
N ILE A 179 -2.28 -4.13 -4.83
CA ILE A 179 -2.72 -5.52 -4.73
C ILE A 179 -1.89 -6.26 -3.70
N ALA A 180 -2.47 -7.28 -3.08
CA ALA A 180 -1.82 -8.07 -2.05
C ALA A 180 -1.83 -9.56 -2.38
N SER A 181 -0.85 -10.32 -1.92
CA SER A 181 -0.83 -11.77 -2.10
C SER A 181 -1.96 -12.47 -1.34
N SER A 182 -2.44 -11.89 -0.24
CA SER A 182 -3.64 -12.34 0.48
C SER A 182 -4.92 -12.21 -0.35
N ASP A 183 -5.01 -11.28 -1.28
CA ASP A 183 -6.19 -11.07 -2.13
C ASP A 183 -6.56 -12.31 -2.95
N ILE A 184 -5.57 -13.10 -3.36
CA ILE A 184 -5.79 -14.35 -4.12
C ILE A 184 -6.70 -15.31 -3.33
N VAL A 185 -6.55 -15.33 -2.01
CA VAL A 185 -7.29 -16.24 -1.13
C VAL A 185 -8.56 -15.59 -0.57
N GLU A 186 -8.46 -14.32 -0.15
CA GLU A 186 -9.55 -13.63 0.55
C GLU A 186 -10.67 -13.14 -0.37
N THR A 187 -10.33 -12.73 -1.59
CA THR A 187 -11.27 -12.04 -2.50
C THR A 187 -11.65 -12.85 -3.72
N ASN A 188 -11.14 -14.09 -3.88
CA ASN A 188 -11.34 -14.91 -5.06
C ASN A 188 -10.99 -14.22 -6.39
N ILE A 189 -10.02 -13.27 -6.38
CA ILE A 189 -9.55 -12.60 -7.58
C ILE A 189 -8.91 -13.62 -8.52
N ARG A 190 -9.36 -13.64 -9.77
CA ARG A 190 -8.82 -14.56 -10.78
C ARG A 190 -7.56 -13.94 -11.40
N ILE A 191 -6.69 -14.80 -11.93
CA ILE A 191 -5.46 -14.37 -12.61
C ILE A 191 -5.79 -13.44 -13.79
N GLU A 192 -6.91 -13.68 -14.48
CA GLU A 192 -7.38 -12.88 -15.60
C GLU A 192 -7.71 -11.44 -15.18
N ASP A 193 -8.17 -11.24 -13.96
CA ASP A 193 -8.50 -9.90 -13.43
C ASP A 193 -7.23 -9.07 -13.27
N PHE A 194 -6.14 -9.66 -12.76
CA PHE A 194 -4.84 -8.98 -12.70
C PHE A 194 -4.31 -8.57 -14.08
N VAL A 195 -4.47 -9.45 -15.08
CA VAL A 195 -4.08 -9.15 -16.47
C VAL A 195 -4.93 -8.04 -17.06
N HIS A 196 -6.23 -8.06 -16.77
CA HIS A 196 -7.19 -7.06 -17.29
C HIS A 196 -6.89 -5.65 -16.73
N TYR A 197 -6.60 -5.56 -15.44
CA TYR A 197 -6.36 -4.28 -14.76
C TYR A 197 -4.87 -3.92 -14.58
N ARG A 198 -3.95 -4.63 -15.25
CA ARG A 198 -2.49 -4.48 -15.08
C ARG A 198 -2.00 -3.02 -15.15
N ASP A 199 -2.56 -2.23 -16.07
CA ASP A 199 -2.14 -0.84 -16.29
C ASP A 199 -2.57 0.11 -15.16
N LEU A 200 -3.44 -0.34 -14.26
CA LEU A 200 -3.83 0.37 -13.04
C LEU A 200 -3.04 -0.06 -11.81
N ILE A 201 -2.29 -1.17 -11.87
CA ILE A 201 -1.57 -1.72 -10.70
C ILE A 201 -0.23 -1.00 -10.56
N ALA A 202 -0.05 -0.24 -9.47
CA ALA A 202 1.16 0.54 -9.23
C ALA A 202 1.92 0.13 -7.95
N HIS A 203 1.33 -0.69 -7.09
CA HIS A 203 1.96 -1.19 -5.87
C HIS A 203 1.50 -2.63 -5.57
N ALA A 204 2.36 -3.40 -4.89
CA ALA A 204 2.08 -4.78 -4.50
C ALA A 204 2.58 -5.09 -3.08
N TYR A 205 1.81 -5.90 -2.34
CA TYR A 205 2.19 -6.46 -1.04
C TYR A 205 2.42 -7.96 -1.12
N LEU A 206 3.43 -8.45 -0.40
CA LEU A 206 3.54 -9.86 -0.03
C LEU A 206 3.16 -9.98 1.46
N ASP A 207 1.89 -10.20 1.74
CA ASP A 207 1.29 -10.12 3.07
C ASP A 207 0.58 -11.40 3.52
N SER A 208 0.71 -12.51 2.77
CA SER A 208 0.04 -13.79 3.09
C SER A 208 0.30 -14.31 4.51
N LEU A 209 1.23 -13.69 5.22
CA LEU A 209 1.59 -14.02 6.60
C LEU A 209 0.92 -13.12 7.65
N GLU A 210 0.23 -12.03 7.25
CA GLU A 210 -0.35 -11.08 8.23
C GLU A 210 -1.52 -11.66 9.04
N GLU A 211 -2.15 -12.74 8.61
CA GLU A 211 -3.21 -13.42 9.39
C GLU A 211 -2.75 -14.00 10.73
N VAL A 212 -1.45 -13.94 11.03
CA VAL A 212 -0.82 -14.58 12.20
C VAL A 212 -0.54 -13.60 13.34
N ALA A 213 -1.05 -12.38 13.30
CA ALA A 213 -0.90 -11.41 14.37
C ALA A 213 -1.53 -11.92 15.68
N GLY A 214 -0.74 -12.66 16.47
CA GLY A 214 -1.14 -13.29 17.74
C GLY A 214 -0.52 -14.65 17.98
N SER A 215 0.10 -15.28 17.01
CA SER A 215 0.76 -16.57 17.14
C SER A 215 2.22 -16.46 17.57
N SER A 216 2.72 -17.51 18.26
CA SER A 216 4.12 -17.58 18.68
C SER A 216 5.06 -17.62 17.47
N ARG A 217 6.32 -17.19 17.64
CA ARG A 217 7.37 -17.20 16.59
C ARG A 217 7.53 -18.55 15.87
N ARG A 218 7.15 -19.65 16.52
CA ARG A 218 7.19 -21.03 16.00
C ARG A 218 5.99 -21.34 15.09
N GLU A 219 4.83 -20.79 15.43
CA GLU A 219 3.60 -20.90 14.61
C GLU A 219 3.71 -20.02 13.36
N ALA A 220 4.31 -18.83 13.48
CA ALA A 220 4.61 -17.95 12.37
C ALA A 220 5.54 -18.63 11.34
N ALA A 221 6.60 -19.31 11.77
CA ALA A 221 7.53 -20.03 10.88
C ALA A 221 6.86 -21.21 10.14
N SER A 222 5.95 -21.95 10.81
CA SER A 222 5.19 -23.04 10.14
C SER A 222 4.12 -22.52 9.18
N GLN A 223 3.54 -21.37 9.45
CA GLN A 223 2.58 -20.72 8.54
C GLN A 223 3.28 -20.02 7.37
N GLN A 224 4.50 -19.51 7.56
CA GLN A 224 5.36 -19.03 6.49
C GLN A 224 5.60 -20.12 5.42
N ALA A 225 5.84 -21.36 5.86
CA ALA A 225 5.96 -22.50 4.94
C ALA A 225 4.65 -22.82 4.19
N LEU A 226 3.49 -22.53 4.79
CA LEU A 226 2.17 -22.78 4.19
C LEU A 226 1.72 -21.64 3.24
N SER A 227 2.17 -20.40 3.47
CA SER A 227 1.81 -19.24 2.63
C SER A 227 2.71 -19.05 1.41
N MET A 228 3.94 -19.59 1.45
CA MET A 228 4.88 -19.49 0.33
C MET A 228 4.31 -19.90 -1.04
N PRO A 229 3.47 -20.95 -1.19
CA PRO A 229 2.88 -21.27 -2.49
C PRO A 229 2.02 -20.14 -3.07
N ASN A 230 1.26 -19.44 -2.24
CA ASN A 230 0.43 -18.31 -2.68
C ASN A 230 1.28 -17.10 -3.07
N ASP A 231 2.32 -16.82 -2.31
CA ASP A 231 3.27 -15.74 -2.62
C ASP A 231 4.03 -16.03 -3.92
N ILE A 232 4.45 -17.28 -4.16
CA ILE A 232 5.09 -17.67 -5.43
C ILE A 232 4.12 -17.53 -6.60
N LEU A 233 2.87 -17.96 -6.42
CA LEU A 233 1.82 -17.75 -7.42
C LEU A 233 1.64 -16.25 -7.70
N PHE A 234 1.57 -15.43 -6.66
CA PHE A 234 1.44 -13.98 -6.79
C PHE A 234 2.62 -13.35 -7.54
N LEU A 235 3.87 -13.72 -7.19
CA LEU A 235 5.06 -13.29 -7.90
C LEU A 235 5.03 -13.70 -9.38
N SER A 236 4.52 -14.90 -9.70
CA SER A 236 4.36 -15.35 -11.09
C SER A 236 3.34 -14.50 -11.86
N ILE A 237 2.27 -14.08 -11.19
CA ILE A 237 1.27 -13.17 -11.76
C ILE A 237 1.92 -11.80 -12.03
N LEU A 238 2.65 -11.24 -11.05
CA LEU A 238 3.35 -9.96 -11.22
C LEU A 238 4.31 -9.99 -12.41
N LYS A 239 5.06 -11.09 -12.59
CA LYS A 239 5.90 -11.26 -13.78
C LYS A 239 5.09 -11.33 -15.07
N LYS A 240 4.00 -12.08 -15.08
CA LYS A 240 3.12 -12.23 -16.25
C LYS A 240 2.54 -10.90 -16.72
N ILE A 241 2.22 -9.99 -15.80
CA ILE A 241 1.71 -8.64 -16.11
C ILE A 241 2.84 -7.63 -16.38
N SER A 242 4.11 -8.04 -16.34
CA SER A 242 5.29 -7.18 -16.50
C SER A 242 5.35 -6.05 -15.46
N TYR A 243 4.99 -6.38 -14.20
CA TYR A 243 5.00 -5.42 -13.09
C TYR A 243 6.42 -4.92 -12.81
N ASP A 244 6.58 -3.60 -12.71
CA ASP A 244 7.86 -2.90 -12.49
C ASP A 244 7.85 -1.97 -11.25
N GLY A 245 6.77 -2.00 -10.47
CA GLY A 245 6.59 -1.21 -9.26
C GLY A 245 7.43 -1.70 -8.07
N VAL A 246 7.04 -1.27 -6.87
CA VAL A 246 7.64 -1.71 -5.61
C VAL A 246 6.81 -2.84 -5.02
N ILE A 247 7.48 -3.91 -4.58
CA ILE A 247 6.86 -4.96 -3.77
C ILE A 247 7.25 -4.74 -2.31
N THR A 248 6.26 -4.51 -1.45
CA THR A 248 6.47 -4.33 -0.02
C THR A 248 6.25 -5.63 0.73
N LEU A 249 7.23 -5.98 1.58
CA LEU A 249 7.16 -7.07 2.53
C LEU A 249 6.68 -6.55 3.89
N PRO A 250 6.02 -7.40 4.70
CA PRO A 250 5.52 -7.01 6.02
C PRO A 250 6.66 -6.66 6.99
N ASN A 251 6.29 -6.02 8.11
CA ASN A 251 7.24 -5.52 9.12
C ASN A 251 8.10 -6.61 9.78
N TYR A 252 7.58 -7.83 9.86
CA TYR A 252 8.31 -8.99 10.41
C TYR A 252 9.25 -9.68 9.41
N ALA A 253 9.21 -9.33 8.12
CA ALA A 253 10.14 -9.87 7.12
C ALA A 253 11.58 -9.53 7.49
N ASP A 254 12.43 -10.53 7.44
CA ASP A 254 13.87 -10.42 7.73
C ASP A 254 14.74 -10.58 6.48
N CYS A 255 16.05 -10.64 6.66
CA CYS A 255 17.01 -10.82 5.59
C CYS A 255 16.81 -12.15 4.84
N GLU A 256 16.50 -13.25 5.55
CA GLU A 256 16.29 -14.57 4.94
C GLU A 256 15.03 -14.58 4.08
N THR A 257 13.96 -13.97 4.57
CA THR A 257 12.71 -13.76 3.83
C THR A 257 12.95 -12.98 2.54
N LEU A 258 13.68 -11.86 2.62
CA LEU A 258 14.01 -11.03 1.46
C LEU A 258 14.83 -11.81 0.42
N ILE A 259 15.83 -12.57 0.86
CA ILE A 259 16.67 -13.38 -0.04
C ILE A 259 15.82 -14.45 -0.74
N SER A 260 14.97 -15.15 0.03
CA SER A 260 14.10 -16.21 -0.50
C SER A 260 13.16 -15.68 -1.61
N TYR A 261 12.54 -14.52 -1.41
CA TYR A 261 11.69 -13.93 -2.44
C TYR A 261 12.46 -13.40 -3.65
N LYS A 262 13.64 -12.82 -3.46
CA LYS A 262 14.52 -12.44 -4.58
C LYS A 262 14.93 -13.65 -5.42
N GLU A 263 15.29 -14.75 -4.77
CA GLU A 263 15.62 -16.00 -5.48
C GLU A 263 14.41 -16.58 -6.22
N ALA A 264 13.24 -16.60 -5.58
CA ALA A 264 12.01 -17.03 -6.20
C ALA A 264 11.69 -16.19 -7.45
N TRP A 265 11.75 -14.86 -7.32
CA TRP A 265 11.56 -13.95 -8.44
C TRP A 265 12.50 -14.21 -9.61
N ASN A 266 13.78 -14.49 -9.34
CA ASN A 266 14.76 -14.74 -10.37
C ASN A 266 14.59 -16.10 -11.06
N LYS A 267 13.97 -17.08 -10.40
CA LYS A 267 13.69 -18.43 -10.96
C LYS A 267 12.43 -18.48 -11.81
N LEU A 268 11.47 -17.57 -11.62
CA LEU A 268 10.26 -17.43 -12.43
C LEU A 268 10.56 -16.81 -13.80
#